data_374fdeb061aed4b36b9f4c1e0dbd9e98
#
_entry.id   374fdeb061aed4b36b9f4c1e0dbd9e98
#
_cell.length_a   1.000
_cell.length_b   1.000
_cell.length_c   1.000
_cell.angle_alpha   90.00
_cell.angle_beta   90.00
_cell.angle_gamma   90.00
#
_symmetry.space_group_name_H-M   'P 1'
#
loop_
_entity.id
_entity.type
_entity.pdbx_description
1 polymer ?
#
loop_
_entity_poly.entity_id
_entity_poly.type
_entity_poly.pdbx_seq_one_letter_code
_entity_poly.pdbx_strand_id
1 'polypeptide(L)'
;MKYRELIQFEPINEVVKFSRLEEEDYRKGLVRNFVFSRDYEQTIIPRICENLDYTQTYRPFQKDLFSSFDTFGLQIVGNYGTGKSHLMSLVSLVAENEEYLGLISNINAKDALSAIAGKYKIIRFELGNDQELWDIICYQIDKRLKD
;
A
#
# COMPACT_ATOMS: atom_id res chain seq x y z
N MET A 1 -4.70 38.07 -14.38
CA MET A 1 -4.56 36.64 -14.11
C MET A 1 -3.31 36.45 -13.28
N LYS A 2 -3.43 36.08 -12.00
CA LYS A 2 -2.26 35.92 -11.12
C LYS A 2 -1.78 34.46 -11.27
N TYR A 3 -0.47 34.28 -11.36
CA TYR A 3 0.13 32.91 -11.49
C TYR A 3 -0.40 31.91 -10.46
N ARG A 4 -0.87 32.37 -9.31
CA ARG A 4 -1.46 31.59 -8.23
C ARG A 4 -2.79 30.91 -8.62
N GLU A 5 -3.46 31.40 -9.65
CA GLU A 5 -4.75 30.86 -10.16
C GLU A 5 -4.54 29.76 -11.20
N LEU A 6 -3.31 29.62 -11.71
CA LEU A 6 -2.93 28.62 -12.73
C LEU A 6 -2.32 27.35 -12.14
N ILE A 7 -1.90 27.40 -10.89
CA ILE A 7 -1.24 26.27 -10.22
C ILE A 7 -2.13 25.88 -9.04
N GLN A 8 -2.96 24.87 -9.23
CA GLN A 8 -3.58 24.16 -8.10
C GLN A 8 -2.49 23.32 -7.42
N PHE A 9 -1.83 23.92 -6.44
CA PHE A 9 -0.84 23.25 -5.64
C PHE A 9 -1.56 22.68 -4.41
N GLU A 10 -1.89 21.41 -4.43
CA GLU A 10 -2.20 20.70 -3.19
C GLU A 10 -0.88 20.43 -2.48
N PRO A 11 -0.69 20.93 -1.23
CA PRO A 11 0.57 20.74 -0.52
C PRO A 11 0.78 19.22 -0.31
N ILE A 12 1.82 18.70 -0.94
CA ILE A 12 2.27 17.33 -0.70
C ILE A 12 2.91 17.32 0.69
N ASN A 13 2.36 16.57 1.62
CA ASN A 13 3.03 16.34 2.89
C ASN A 13 4.36 15.62 2.62
N GLU A 14 5.46 16.22 3.03
CA GLU A 14 6.82 15.70 2.80
C GLU A 14 7.04 14.29 3.37
N VAL A 15 6.27 13.93 4.39
CA VAL A 15 6.35 12.62 5.06
C VAL A 15 4.95 12.05 5.21
N VAL A 16 4.78 10.79 4.78
CA VAL A 16 3.54 10.05 5.01
C VAL A 16 3.41 9.71 6.49
N LYS A 17 2.33 10.15 7.11
CA LYS A 17 2.01 9.87 8.52
C LYS A 17 0.94 8.79 8.58
N PHE A 18 1.29 7.60 9.06
CA PHE A 18 0.34 6.49 9.20
C PHE A 18 -0.81 6.80 10.16
N SER A 19 -0.57 7.62 11.19
CA SER A 19 -1.62 8.09 12.12
C SER A 19 -2.74 8.88 11.45
N ARG A 20 -2.47 9.49 10.28
CA ARG A 20 -3.46 10.25 9.51
C ARG A 20 -4.20 9.43 8.46
N LEU A 21 -3.88 8.14 8.32
CA LEU A 21 -4.59 7.27 7.38
C LEU A 21 -6.04 6.97 7.82
N GLU A 22 -6.48 7.40 8.98
CA GLU A 22 -7.90 7.41 9.38
C GLU A 22 -8.70 8.53 8.68
N GLU A 23 -8.04 9.61 8.26
CA GLU A 23 -8.65 10.73 7.56
C GLU A 23 -8.87 10.38 6.07
N GLU A 24 -10.12 10.40 5.61
CA GLU A 24 -10.48 10.02 4.23
C GLU A 24 -9.83 10.95 3.18
N ASP A 25 -9.87 12.27 3.42
CA ASP A 25 -9.27 13.24 2.50
C ASP A 25 -7.76 13.05 2.38
N TYR A 26 -7.10 12.70 3.47
CA TYR A 26 -5.67 12.40 3.46
C TYR A 26 -5.36 11.15 2.64
N ARG A 27 -6.14 10.07 2.78
CA ARG A 27 -6.00 8.86 1.96
C ARG A 27 -6.19 9.15 0.47
N LYS A 28 -7.26 9.88 0.12
CA LYS A 28 -7.53 10.29 -1.27
C LYS A 28 -6.41 11.15 -1.83
N GLY A 29 -5.88 12.08 -1.03
CA GLY A 29 -4.74 12.92 -1.39
C GLY A 29 -3.48 12.10 -1.68
N LEU A 30 -3.15 11.10 -0.83
CA LEU A 30 -2.02 10.21 -1.05
C LEU A 30 -2.11 9.45 -2.38
N VAL A 31 -3.29 8.96 -2.74
CA VAL A 31 -3.47 8.23 -3.99
C VAL A 31 -3.40 9.16 -5.20
N ARG A 32 -4.06 10.32 -5.17
CA ARG A 32 -4.08 11.28 -6.28
C ARG A 32 -2.71 11.89 -6.56
N ASN A 33 -1.95 12.18 -5.51
CA ASN A 33 -0.66 12.88 -5.59
C ASN A 33 0.51 11.92 -5.78
N PHE A 34 0.27 10.61 -5.93
CA PHE A 34 1.35 9.67 -6.20
C PHE A 34 1.93 9.89 -7.59
N VAL A 35 3.24 10.10 -7.64
CA VAL A 35 3.96 10.29 -8.90
C VAL A 35 4.43 8.94 -9.44
N PHE A 36 3.85 8.52 -10.53
CA PHE A 36 4.22 7.28 -11.23
C PHE A 36 5.42 7.53 -12.13
N SER A 37 6.62 7.15 -11.68
CA SER A 37 7.78 7.05 -12.58
C SER A 37 7.64 5.80 -13.46
N ARG A 38 8.43 5.76 -14.54
CA ARG A 38 8.47 4.60 -15.45
C ARG A 38 8.79 3.30 -14.71
N ASP A 39 9.70 3.35 -13.75
CA ASP A 39 10.09 2.18 -12.97
C ASP A 39 8.95 1.70 -12.05
N TYR A 40 8.20 2.64 -11.46
CA TYR A 40 7.03 2.30 -10.65
C TYR A 40 5.95 1.61 -11.47
N GLU A 41 5.58 2.16 -12.62
CA GLU A 41 4.48 1.64 -13.44
C GLU A 41 4.81 0.32 -14.15
N GLN A 42 6.07 0.14 -14.60
CA GLN A 42 6.45 -0.99 -15.44
C GLN A 42 7.08 -2.16 -14.68
N THR A 43 7.61 -1.91 -13.48
CA THR A 43 8.40 -2.92 -12.76
C THR A 43 7.97 -3.10 -11.32
N ILE A 44 7.98 -2.03 -10.53
CA ILE A 44 7.84 -2.15 -9.07
C ILE A 44 6.41 -2.52 -8.68
N ILE A 45 5.42 -1.75 -9.15
CA ILE A 45 4.01 -2.00 -8.84
C ILE A 45 3.55 -3.36 -9.38
N PRO A 46 3.79 -3.73 -10.65
CA PRO A 46 3.46 -5.07 -11.15
C PRO A 46 4.04 -6.20 -10.31
N ARG A 47 5.33 -6.12 -9.95
CA ARG A 47 5.97 -7.14 -9.09
C ARG A 47 5.36 -7.24 -7.70
N ILE A 48 4.99 -6.11 -7.09
CA ILE A 48 4.30 -6.13 -5.80
C ILE A 48 2.94 -6.82 -5.94
N CYS A 49 2.18 -6.48 -6.98
CA CYS A 49 0.87 -7.07 -7.23
C CYS A 49 0.93 -8.57 -7.53
N GLU A 50 1.89 -9.01 -8.35
CA GLU A 50 2.14 -10.43 -8.63
C GLU A 50 2.44 -11.22 -7.35
N ASN A 51 3.24 -10.67 -6.44
CA ASN A 51 3.56 -11.31 -5.18
C ASN A 51 2.37 -11.34 -4.19
N LEU A 52 1.49 -10.34 -4.27
CA LEU A 52 0.31 -10.26 -3.42
C LEU A 52 -0.91 -10.98 -4.03
N ASP A 53 -0.93 -11.27 -5.33
CA ASP A 53 -2.06 -11.94 -5.96
C ASP A 53 -2.14 -13.40 -5.52
N TYR A 54 -2.98 -13.65 -4.49
CA TYR A 54 -3.19 -14.99 -3.93
C TYR A 54 -3.79 -15.98 -4.94
N THR A 55 -4.41 -15.51 -6.03
CA THR A 55 -4.98 -16.40 -7.05
C THR A 55 -3.89 -17.12 -7.85
N GLN A 56 -2.72 -16.51 -7.98
CA GLN A 56 -1.55 -17.10 -8.60
C GLN A 56 -0.66 -17.86 -7.61
N THR A 57 -0.62 -17.41 -6.36
CA THR A 57 0.17 -18.03 -5.29
C THR A 57 -0.56 -19.17 -4.58
N TYR A 58 -1.89 -19.19 -4.65
CA TYR A 58 -2.69 -20.25 -4.07
C TYR A 58 -2.57 -21.53 -4.92
N ARG A 59 -1.52 -22.29 -4.71
CA ARG A 59 -1.48 -23.68 -5.14
C ARG A 59 -2.53 -24.45 -4.32
N PRO A 60 -3.50 -25.13 -4.97
CA PRO A 60 -4.49 -25.88 -4.24
C PRO A 60 -3.76 -26.85 -3.30
N PHE A 61 -4.16 -26.83 -2.05
CA PHE A 61 -3.74 -27.62 -0.92
C PHE A 61 -3.20 -28.99 -1.37
N GLN A 62 -1.92 -29.12 -1.62
CA GLN A 62 -1.27 -30.41 -1.64
C GLN A 62 -1.18 -30.84 -0.19
N LYS A 63 -1.67 -32.06 0.06
CA LYS A 63 -1.98 -32.71 1.34
C LYS A 63 -0.85 -32.83 2.38
N ASP A 64 0.20 -32.05 2.29
CA ASP A 64 1.27 -32.05 3.29
C ASP A 64 0.99 -30.94 4.31
N LEU A 65 0.43 -31.34 5.43
CA LEU A 65 0.06 -30.50 6.58
C LEU A 65 1.24 -29.64 7.14
N PHE A 66 2.42 -29.73 6.56
CA PHE A 66 3.64 -29.05 6.97
C PHE A 66 4.40 -28.38 5.82
N SER A 67 3.89 -28.39 4.59
CA SER A 67 4.47 -27.58 3.54
C SER A 67 4.16 -26.11 3.85
N SER A 68 5.17 -25.43 4.29
CA SER A 68 5.32 -23.99 4.48
C SER A 68 4.17 -23.19 3.88
N PHE A 69 3.47 -22.44 4.72
CA PHE A 69 2.78 -21.25 4.27
C PHE A 69 3.84 -20.44 3.50
N ASP A 70 3.73 -20.38 2.19
CA ASP A 70 4.55 -19.47 1.39
C ASP A 70 4.12 -18.03 1.74
N THR A 71 4.52 -17.59 2.93
CA THR A 71 4.36 -16.21 3.35
C THR A 71 5.42 -15.41 2.63
N PHE A 72 5.02 -14.67 1.62
CA PHE A 72 5.92 -13.79 0.91
C PHE A 72 6.17 -12.55 1.76
N GLY A 73 7.39 -12.43 2.29
CA GLY A 73 7.89 -11.19 2.85
C GLY A 73 8.34 -10.27 1.71
N LEU A 74 7.76 -9.09 1.58
CA LEU A 74 8.22 -8.07 0.66
C LEU A 74 8.93 -6.96 1.42
N GLN A 75 10.21 -6.75 1.10
CA GLN A 75 11.00 -5.66 1.66
C GLN A 75 11.25 -4.58 0.60
N ILE A 76 10.84 -3.34 0.90
CA ILE A 76 11.11 -2.18 0.07
C ILE A 76 12.30 -1.43 0.65
N VAL A 77 13.42 -1.46 -0.07
CA VAL A 77 14.69 -0.83 0.33
C VAL A 77 14.99 0.36 -0.56
N GLY A 78 15.53 1.43 0.01
CA GLY A 78 15.93 2.62 -0.73
C GLY A 78 16.32 3.75 0.21
N ASN A 79 16.95 4.79 -0.33
CA ASN A 79 17.40 5.95 0.42
C ASN A 79 16.23 6.73 1.05
N TYR A 80 16.54 7.61 2.01
CA TYR A 80 15.54 8.52 2.58
C TYR A 80 14.96 9.43 1.48
N GLY A 81 13.65 9.69 1.55
CA GLY A 81 12.97 10.56 0.59
C GLY A 81 12.59 9.91 -0.76
N THR A 82 12.89 8.63 -0.99
CA THR A 82 12.57 7.95 -2.27
C THR A 82 11.11 7.52 -2.43
N GLY A 83 10.21 7.94 -1.56
CA GLY A 83 8.77 7.66 -1.68
C GLY A 83 8.33 6.27 -1.22
N LYS A 84 9.17 5.49 -0.50
CA LYS A 84 8.82 4.13 -0.02
C LYS A 84 7.52 4.08 0.78
N SER A 85 7.39 4.95 1.76
CA SER A 85 6.18 5.02 2.60
C SER A 85 4.95 5.42 1.77
N HIS A 86 5.12 6.28 0.77
CA HIS A 86 4.04 6.66 -0.13
C HIS A 86 3.61 5.50 -1.01
N LEU A 87 4.56 4.74 -1.58
CA LEU A 87 4.28 3.52 -2.34
C LEU A 87 3.57 2.47 -1.48
N MET A 88 4.05 2.21 -0.26
CA MET A 88 3.39 1.28 0.67
C MET A 88 1.97 1.72 0.99
N SER A 89 1.75 3.02 1.21
CA SER A 89 0.42 3.58 1.45
C SER A 89 -0.49 3.42 0.24
N LEU A 90 -0.03 3.76 -0.96
CA LEU A 90 -0.79 3.57 -2.20
C LEU A 90 -1.25 2.11 -2.35
N VAL A 91 -0.31 1.18 -2.32
CA VAL A 91 -0.60 -0.26 -2.49
C VAL A 91 -1.56 -0.75 -1.42
N SER A 92 -1.32 -0.39 -0.16
CA SER A 92 -2.15 -0.82 0.96
C SER A 92 -3.57 -0.24 0.92
N LEU A 93 -3.74 1.01 0.49
CA LEU A 93 -5.05 1.64 0.36
C LEU A 93 -5.87 0.98 -0.76
N VAL A 94 -5.26 0.74 -1.92
CA VAL A 94 -5.94 0.07 -3.04
C VAL A 94 -6.27 -1.39 -2.69
N ALA A 95 -5.36 -2.12 -2.06
CA ALA A 95 -5.59 -3.49 -1.64
C ALA A 95 -6.74 -3.63 -0.64
N GLU A 96 -6.98 -2.61 0.17
CA GLU A 96 -8.06 -2.58 1.17
C GLU A 96 -9.40 -2.12 0.58
N ASN A 97 -9.41 -1.17 -0.37
CA ASN A 97 -10.62 -0.65 -0.99
C ASN A 97 -10.40 -0.35 -2.48
N GLU A 98 -11.18 -1.01 -3.33
CA GLU A 98 -11.11 -0.88 -4.79
C GLU A 98 -11.49 0.53 -5.31
N GLU A 99 -12.26 1.32 -4.54
CA GLU A 99 -12.64 2.68 -4.93
C GLU A 99 -11.44 3.58 -5.22
N TYR A 100 -10.30 3.33 -4.56
CA TYR A 100 -9.07 4.08 -4.79
C TYR A 100 -8.50 3.91 -6.20
N LEU A 101 -8.82 2.82 -6.92
CA LEU A 101 -8.46 2.66 -8.34
C LEU A 101 -9.01 3.80 -9.20
N GLY A 102 -10.19 4.32 -8.86
CA GLY A 102 -10.81 5.45 -9.56
C GLY A 102 -10.00 6.74 -9.48
N LEU A 103 -9.13 6.89 -8.49
CA LEU A 103 -8.30 8.07 -8.27
C LEU A 103 -6.95 8.01 -8.98
N ILE A 104 -6.58 6.84 -9.52
CA ILE A 104 -5.30 6.62 -10.20
C ILE A 104 -5.45 7.00 -11.67
N SER A 105 -4.64 7.96 -12.11
CA SER A 105 -4.61 8.44 -13.49
C SER A 105 -3.73 7.59 -14.41
N ASN A 106 -2.72 6.91 -13.87
CA ASN A 106 -1.80 6.07 -14.64
C ASN A 106 -2.45 4.73 -14.97
N ILE A 107 -2.65 4.44 -16.26
CA ILE A 107 -3.36 3.25 -16.73
C ILE A 107 -2.60 1.97 -16.38
N ASN A 108 -1.29 1.92 -16.61
CA ASN A 108 -0.48 0.72 -16.36
C ASN A 108 -0.47 0.34 -14.87
N ALA A 109 -0.28 1.34 -14.01
CA ALA A 109 -0.32 1.13 -12.56
C ALA A 109 -1.72 0.72 -12.09
N LYS A 110 -2.77 1.31 -12.66
CA LYS A 110 -4.16 0.96 -12.36
C LYS A 110 -4.47 -0.49 -12.74
N ASP A 111 -4.05 -0.91 -13.93
CA ASP A 111 -4.26 -2.29 -14.40
C ASP A 111 -3.56 -3.29 -13.49
N ALA A 112 -2.30 -3.04 -13.13
CA ALA A 112 -1.56 -3.90 -12.20
C ALA A 112 -2.22 -3.96 -10.81
N LEU A 113 -2.61 -2.82 -10.25
CA LEU A 113 -3.23 -2.73 -8.93
C LEU A 113 -4.64 -3.36 -8.88
N SER A 114 -5.33 -3.48 -10.01
CA SER A 114 -6.65 -4.12 -10.10
C SER A 114 -6.63 -5.58 -9.64
N ALA A 115 -5.49 -6.26 -9.79
CA ALA A 115 -5.32 -7.64 -9.36
C ALA A 115 -5.49 -7.83 -7.85
N ILE A 116 -5.17 -6.81 -7.04
CA ILE A 116 -5.20 -6.87 -5.57
C ILE A 116 -6.29 -5.99 -4.96
N ALA A 117 -6.96 -5.16 -5.74
CA ALA A 117 -7.88 -4.13 -5.25
C ALA A 117 -9.04 -4.69 -4.43
N GLY A 118 -9.25 -4.16 -3.22
CA GLY A 118 -10.36 -4.53 -2.34
C GLY A 118 -10.31 -5.96 -1.79
N LYS A 119 -9.20 -6.67 -1.97
CA LYS A 119 -9.09 -8.10 -1.60
C LYS A 119 -8.48 -8.38 -0.24
N TYR A 120 -7.98 -7.34 0.45
CA TYR A 120 -7.19 -7.51 1.66
C TYR A 120 -7.73 -6.68 2.84
N LYS A 121 -7.64 -7.23 4.03
CA LYS A 121 -7.67 -6.44 5.27
C LYS A 121 -6.23 -6.09 5.63
N ILE A 122 -5.94 -4.80 5.74
CA ILE A 122 -4.58 -4.31 5.95
C ILE A 122 -4.37 -3.90 7.40
N ILE A 123 -3.29 -4.39 7.99
CA ILE A 123 -2.81 -3.96 9.31
C ILE A 123 -1.56 -3.12 9.09
N ARG A 124 -1.59 -1.87 9.57
CA ARG A 124 -0.49 -0.91 9.45
C ARG A 124 0.07 -0.61 10.82
N PHE A 125 1.37 -0.70 10.97
CA PHE A 125 2.05 -0.30 12.20
C PHE A 125 3.47 0.19 11.92
N GLU A 126 3.99 0.98 12.84
CA GLU A 126 5.39 1.43 12.85
C GLU A 126 6.11 0.73 14.00
N LEU A 127 7.32 0.27 13.74
CA LEU A 127 8.17 -0.30 14.78
C LEU A 127 8.85 0.84 15.54
N GLY A 128 8.51 0.96 16.82
CA GLY A 128 9.23 1.82 17.78
C GLY A 128 10.40 1.09 18.42
N ASN A 129 11.25 1.84 19.11
CA ASN A 129 12.46 1.27 19.75
C ASN A 129 12.19 0.50 21.05
N ASP A 130 11.00 0.65 21.66
CA ASP A 130 10.75 0.24 23.05
C ASP A 130 9.67 -0.85 23.19
N GLN A 131 9.18 -1.45 22.10
CA GLN A 131 8.13 -2.47 22.12
C GLN A 131 8.57 -3.73 21.40
N GLU A 132 8.19 -4.89 21.95
CA GLU A 132 8.43 -6.15 21.26
C GLU A 132 7.51 -6.25 20.02
N LEU A 133 8.08 -6.72 18.91
CA LEU A 133 7.36 -6.86 17.63
C LEU A 133 6.07 -7.68 17.78
N TRP A 134 6.12 -8.74 18.59
CA TRP A 134 4.98 -9.61 18.80
C TRP A 134 3.81 -8.90 19.49
N ASP A 135 4.09 -8.09 20.50
CA ASP A 135 3.05 -7.34 21.22
C ASP A 135 2.38 -6.31 20.32
N ILE A 136 3.16 -5.63 19.47
CA ILE A 136 2.63 -4.70 18.47
C ILE A 136 1.70 -5.42 17.51
N ILE A 137 2.13 -6.56 16.97
CA ILE A 137 1.35 -7.34 16.00
C ILE A 137 0.04 -7.82 16.64
N CYS A 138 0.11 -8.46 17.82
CA CYS A 138 -1.06 -8.97 18.52
C CYS A 138 -2.06 -7.85 18.84
N TYR A 139 -1.58 -6.71 19.34
CA TYR A 139 -2.43 -5.56 19.64
C TYR A 139 -3.15 -5.03 18.40
N GLN A 140 -2.44 -4.89 17.28
CA GLN A 140 -3.02 -4.36 16.03
C GLN A 140 -4.02 -5.34 15.39
N ILE A 141 -3.75 -6.65 15.49
CA ILE A 141 -4.69 -7.68 15.03
C ILE A 141 -5.97 -7.62 15.86
N ASP A 142 -5.85 -7.60 17.19
CA ASP A 142 -7.00 -7.56 18.09
C ASP A 142 -7.87 -6.31 17.88
N LYS A 143 -7.23 -5.16 17.70
CA LYS A 143 -7.91 -3.90 17.36
C LYS A 143 -8.69 -4.03 16.05
N ARG A 144 -8.09 -4.59 15.01
CA ARG A 144 -8.66 -4.66 13.65
C ARG A 144 -9.76 -5.72 13.51
N LEU A 145 -9.77 -6.74 14.36
CA LEU A 145 -10.83 -7.76 14.36
C LEU A 145 -12.08 -7.33 15.12
N LYS A 146 -11.98 -6.28 15.94
CA LYS A 146 -13.10 -5.72 16.70
C LYS A 146 -13.88 -4.62 15.95
N ASP A 147 -13.26 -4.06 14.91
CA ASP A 147 -13.87 -3.11 13.97
C ASP A 147 -14.48 -3.88 12.77
#